data_c4fd3635c84ff90736a6e5a29ce34aaf
#
_entry.id   c4fd3635c84ff90736a6e5a29ce34aaf
#
_cell.length_a   1.000
_cell.length_b   1.000
_cell.length_c   1.000
_cell.angle_alpha   90.00
_cell.angle_beta   90.00
_cell.angle_gamma   90.00
#
_symmetry.space_group_name_H-M   'P 1'
#
loop_
_entity.id
_entity.type
_entity.pdbx_description
1 polymer ?
#
loop_
_entity_poly.entity_id
_entity_poly.type
_entity_poly.pdbx_seq_one_letter_code
_entity_poly.pdbx_strand_id
1 'polypeptide(L)'
;MPGAFVILLAVAAAITTTKGTAEIVFPPYLASYGYPLPLIGLFTSLFAVVQLASRLPIGLAYRAERAKRQLAIALVALGLSTSGFAFAAGQPVAVGALSLVHGFAFGAVGTLGLALAIDVTGGRRAGRSMAWYTAAISAGYALGSIVGGSLADVIGIPATLGAVGLVPVAAAAAILTLPAVEGAPLAPDRGTGLRALLTAGSRLDGRVWLAFVIVLYLNVLSDSIDTFFPVFAPTIGISLAVVGLLRALKSGSALFIRSSGMLLLELVDHRLVTLAAVLAAAVAAMLLPLSTSLLVLGPIFVVLGLTRGVLRATSAATIAELRNEGRDVGLASGVYNSGLDIGAIIGPALGGAVASIVGIGHMFQVVAAISLLAWLGVALSSPRTRAAAGFARRRNVIPLDQRNVEV
;
A
#
# COMPACT_ATOMS: atom_id res chain seq x y z
N MET A 1 -20.69 11.84 -19.83
CA MET A 1 -19.69 10.98 -19.18
C MET A 1 -19.20 11.42 -17.79
N PRO A 2 -19.49 12.62 -17.27
CA PRO A 2 -19.15 12.96 -15.88
C PRO A 2 -19.79 12.02 -14.85
N GLY A 3 -21.03 11.57 -15.06
CA GLY A 3 -21.72 10.68 -14.12
C GLY A 3 -21.09 9.30 -13.96
N ALA A 4 -20.65 8.67 -15.04
CA ALA A 4 -19.99 7.35 -14.99
C ALA A 4 -18.67 7.40 -14.21
N PHE A 5 -17.89 8.45 -14.35
CA PHE A 5 -16.66 8.62 -13.60
C PHE A 5 -16.92 8.86 -12.10
N VAL A 6 -17.96 9.63 -11.75
CA VAL A 6 -18.36 9.83 -10.35
C VAL A 6 -18.78 8.52 -9.69
N ILE A 7 -19.52 7.65 -10.39
CA ILE A 7 -19.87 6.32 -9.90
C ILE A 7 -18.59 5.49 -9.64
N LEU A 8 -17.62 5.52 -10.55
CA LEU A 8 -16.35 4.82 -10.35
C LEU A 8 -15.55 5.35 -9.16
N LEU A 9 -15.55 6.66 -8.91
CA LEU A 9 -14.94 7.25 -7.72
C LEU A 9 -15.64 6.78 -6.44
N ALA A 10 -16.98 6.77 -6.43
CA ALA A 10 -17.76 6.30 -5.30
C ALA A 10 -17.52 4.80 -5.03
N VAL A 11 -17.46 3.98 -6.08
CA VAL A 11 -17.13 2.56 -5.98
C VAL A 11 -15.71 2.35 -5.46
N ALA A 12 -14.71 3.11 -5.95
CA ALA A 12 -13.34 3.02 -5.46
C ALA A 12 -13.25 3.40 -3.97
N ALA A 13 -13.96 4.45 -3.54
CA ALA A 13 -14.05 4.83 -2.14
C ALA A 13 -14.73 3.74 -1.29
N ALA A 14 -15.86 3.19 -1.76
CA ALA A 14 -16.60 2.14 -1.07
C ALA A 14 -15.76 0.87 -0.84
N ILE A 15 -15.03 0.42 -1.87
CA ILE A 15 -14.15 -0.74 -1.80
C ILE A 15 -13.03 -0.53 -0.78
N THR A 16 -12.39 0.63 -0.83
CA THR A 16 -11.29 0.94 0.07
C THR A 16 -11.75 1.23 1.49
N THR A 17 -13.00 1.68 1.67
CA THR A 17 -13.67 1.72 2.98
C THR A 17 -13.83 0.32 3.55
N THR A 18 -14.34 -0.63 2.76
CA THR A 18 -14.45 -2.05 3.17
C THR A 18 -13.07 -2.61 3.55
N LYS A 19 -12.06 -2.36 2.73
CA LYS A 19 -10.70 -2.83 2.99
C LYS A 19 -10.10 -2.20 4.26
N GLY A 20 -10.21 -0.87 4.42
CA GLY A 20 -9.72 -0.16 5.59
C GLY A 20 -10.38 -0.63 6.89
N THR A 21 -11.70 -0.94 6.83
CA THR A 21 -12.41 -1.57 7.94
C THR A 21 -11.87 -2.97 8.24
N ALA A 22 -11.77 -3.83 7.23
CA ALA A 22 -11.27 -5.19 7.42
C ALA A 22 -9.87 -5.23 8.02
N GLU A 23 -8.97 -4.33 7.61
CA GLU A 23 -7.62 -4.24 8.15
C GLU A 23 -7.56 -3.85 9.64
N ILE A 24 -8.54 -3.10 10.14
CA ILE A 24 -8.64 -2.74 11.56
C ILE A 24 -9.18 -3.91 12.39
N VAL A 25 -10.19 -4.60 11.87
CA VAL A 25 -10.97 -5.54 12.69
C VAL A 25 -10.55 -6.99 12.52
N PHE A 26 -10.01 -7.39 11.38
CA PHE A 26 -9.68 -8.78 11.09
C PHE A 26 -8.54 -9.35 11.97
N PRO A 27 -7.38 -8.68 12.15
CA PRO A 27 -6.33 -9.22 13.01
C PRO A 27 -6.74 -9.36 14.49
N PRO A 28 -7.38 -8.37 15.16
CA PRO A 28 -7.85 -8.55 16.53
C PRO A 28 -8.99 -9.57 16.63
N TYR A 29 -9.80 -9.74 15.58
CA TYR A 29 -10.81 -10.78 15.54
C TYR A 29 -10.20 -12.18 15.62
N LEU A 30 -9.17 -12.45 14.83
CA LEU A 30 -8.45 -13.71 14.92
C LEU A 30 -7.76 -13.89 16.29
N ALA A 31 -7.18 -12.82 16.83
CA ALA A 31 -6.57 -12.87 18.15
C ALA A 31 -7.59 -13.21 19.25
N SER A 32 -8.83 -12.72 19.18
CA SER A 32 -9.90 -13.03 20.14
C SER A 32 -10.35 -14.51 20.08
N TYR A 33 -10.09 -15.22 18.99
CA TYR A 33 -10.28 -16.67 18.85
C TYR A 33 -9.03 -17.49 19.21
N GLY A 34 -8.01 -16.85 19.78
CA GLY A 34 -6.80 -17.53 20.22
C GLY A 34 -5.81 -17.92 19.12
N TYR A 35 -5.92 -17.33 17.93
CA TYR A 35 -4.94 -17.58 16.88
C TYR A 35 -3.55 -17.07 17.29
N PRO A 36 -2.49 -17.87 17.11
CA PRO A 36 -1.13 -17.43 17.36
C PRO A 36 -0.75 -16.30 16.38
N LEU A 37 0.05 -15.34 16.87
CA LEU A 37 0.44 -14.14 16.10
C LEU A 37 1.08 -14.47 14.73
N PRO A 38 1.92 -15.53 14.59
CA PRO A 38 2.43 -15.91 13.27
C PRO A 38 1.34 -16.29 12.27
N LEU A 39 0.27 -16.95 12.72
CA LEU A 39 -0.83 -17.36 11.85
C LEU A 39 -1.68 -16.16 11.43
N ILE A 40 -1.87 -15.18 12.31
CA ILE A 40 -2.53 -13.91 11.96
C ILE A 40 -1.72 -13.18 10.88
N GLY A 41 -0.41 -13.08 11.06
CA GLY A 41 0.48 -12.50 10.05
C GLY A 41 0.44 -13.26 8.72
N LEU A 42 0.43 -14.61 8.78
CA LEU A 42 0.37 -15.45 7.59
C LEU A 42 -0.93 -15.24 6.79
N PHE A 43 -2.10 -15.18 7.43
CA PHE A 43 -3.37 -14.94 6.73
C PHE A 43 -3.40 -13.55 6.08
N THR A 44 -2.84 -12.53 6.74
CA THR A 44 -2.73 -11.19 6.15
C THR A 44 -1.76 -11.18 4.97
N SER A 45 -0.62 -11.89 5.08
CA SER A 45 0.34 -12.05 3.98
C SER A 45 -0.22 -12.85 2.82
N LEU A 46 -0.98 -13.93 3.08
CA LEU A 46 -1.65 -14.75 2.07
C LEU A 46 -2.59 -13.91 1.21
N PHE A 47 -3.36 -13.04 1.84
CA PHE A 47 -4.19 -12.07 1.15
C PHE A 47 -3.35 -11.23 0.16
N ALA A 48 -2.23 -10.67 0.60
CA ALA A 48 -1.35 -9.83 -0.24
C ALA A 48 -0.71 -10.62 -1.39
N VAL A 49 -0.30 -11.86 -1.16
CA VAL A 49 0.24 -12.77 -2.20
C VAL A 49 -0.78 -12.99 -3.30
N VAL A 50 -2.01 -13.35 -2.93
CA VAL A 50 -3.07 -13.64 -3.91
C VAL A 50 -3.51 -12.37 -4.65
N GLN A 51 -3.58 -11.24 -3.95
CA GLN A 51 -3.85 -9.95 -4.57
C GLN A 51 -2.79 -9.62 -5.65
N LEU A 52 -1.52 -9.80 -5.35
CA LEU A 52 -0.43 -9.58 -6.30
C LEU A 52 -0.52 -10.54 -7.47
N ALA A 53 -0.66 -11.84 -7.20
CA ALA A 53 -0.73 -12.88 -8.23
C ALA A 53 -1.93 -12.70 -9.18
N SER A 54 -3.04 -12.15 -8.70
CA SER A 54 -4.25 -11.95 -9.50
C SER A 54 -4.16 -10.78 -10.48
N ARG A 55 -3.34 -9.77 -10.21
CA ARG A 55 -3.28 -8.53 -11.02
C ARG A 55 -2.90 -8.77 -12.47
N LEU A 56 -1.85 -9.57 -12.71
CA LEU A 56 -1.36 -9.81 -14.07
C LEU A 56 -2.36 -10.60 -14.92
N PRO A 57 -2.87 -11.78 -14.50
CA PRO A 57 -3.84 -12.51 -15.32
C PRO A 57 -5.13 -11.73 -15.56
N ILE A 58 -5.60 -10.97 -14.58
CA ILE A 58 -6.80 -10.14 -14.73
C ILE A 58 -6.54 -8.98 -15.70
N GLY A 59 -5.39 -8.32 -15.61
CA GLY A 59 -4.99 -7.27 -16.56
C GLY A 59 -4.92 -7.79 -18.00
N LEU A 60 -4.33 -8.97 -18.21
CA LEU A 60 -4.26 -9.61 -19.53
C LEU A 60 -5.64 -10.05 -20.07
N ALA A 61 -6.54 -10.44 -19.17
CA ALA A 61 -7.91 -10.85 -19.52
C ALA A 61 -8.87 -9.65 -19.66
N TYR A 62 -8.41 -8.43 -19.39
CA TYR A 62 -9.25 -7.23 -19.48
C TYR A 62 -9.83 -7.03 -20.87
N ARG A 63 -11.14 -6.79 -20.92
CA ARG A 63 -11.88 -6.37 -22.12
C ARG A 63 -12.92 -5.35 -21.68
N ALA A 64 -12.93 -4.15 -22.25
CA ALA A 64 -13.83 -3.06 -21.85
C ALA A 64 -15.31 -3.48 -21.87
N GLU A 65 -15.71 -4.27 -22.86
CA GLU A 65 -17.07 -4.81 -23.02
C GLU A 65 -17.52 -5.69 -21.84
N ARG A 66 -16.59 -6.46 -21.26
CA ARG A 66 -16.83 -7.39 -20.14
C ARG A 66 -16.45 -6.83 -18.78
N ALA A 67 -15.69 -5.72 -18.76
CA ALA A 67 -15.10 -5.15 -17.55
C ALA A 67 -16.14 -4.84 -16.48
N LYS A 68 -17.28 -4.27 -16.85
CA LYS A 68 -18.40 -3.96 -15.97
C LYS A 68 -18.94 -5.22 -15.28
N ARG A 69 -19.17 -6.30 -16.00
CA ARG A 69 -19.67 -7.57 -15.44
C ARG A 69 -18.61 -8.26 -14.57
N GLN A 70 -17.36 -8.28 -15.03
CA GLN A 70 -16.24 -8.85 -14.27
C GLN A 70 -16.02 -8.08 -12.96
N LEU A 71 -16.07 -6.75 -13.00
CA LEU A 71 -15.96 -5.90 -11.82
C LEU A 71 -17.11 -6.13 -10.85
N ALA A 72 -18.36 -6.26 -11.33
CA ALA A 72 -19.50 -6.56 -10.47
C ALA A 72 -19.35 -7.94 -9.78
N ILE A 73 -18.91 -8.98 -10.50
CA ILE A 73 -18.66 -10.30 -9.93
C ILE A 73 -17.55 -10.22 -8.85
N ALA A 74 -16.46 -9.52 -9.14
CA ALA A 74 -15.37 -9.35 -8.18
C ALA A 74 -15.82 -8.57 -6.93
N LEU A 75 -16.68 -7.56 -7.08
CA LEU A 75 -17.28 -6.81 -5.97
C LEU A 75 -18.16 -7.69 -5.08
N VAL A 76 -19.01 -8.52 -5.69
CA VAL A 76 -19.82 -9.47 -4.94
C VAL A 76 -18.94 -10.48 -4.19
N ALA A 77 -17.92 -11.04 -4.85
CA ALA A 77 -16.98 -11.95 -4.21
C ALA A 77 -16.24 -11.29 -3.05
N LEU A 78 -15.81 -10.01 -3.21
CA LEU A 78 -15.21 -9.23 -2.15
C LEU A 78 -16.15 -9.04 -0.96
N GLY A 79 -17.38 -8.66 -1.22
CA GLY A 79 -18.39 -8.47 -0.18
C GLY A 79 -18.72 -9.75 0.57
N LEU A 80 -19.00 -10.84 -0.16
CA LEU A 80 -19.32 -12.15 0.43
C LEU A 80 -18.14 -12.71 1.25
N SER A 81 -16.90 -12.57 0.77
CA SER A 81 -15.73 -13.00 1.53
C SER A 81 -15.51 -12.16 2.79
N THR A 82 -15.74 -10.84 2.72
CA THR A 82 -15.69 -9.96 3.90
C THR A 82 -16.73 -10.34 4.94
N SER A 83 -17.99 -10.50 4.53
CA SER A 83 -19.07 -10.96 5.43
C SER A 83 -18.83 -12.40 5.93
N GLY A 84 -18.26 -13.26 5.10
CA GLY A 84 -17.95 -14.65 5.43
C GLY A 84 -16.96 -14.77 6.60
N PHE A 85 -16.02 -13.85 6.76
CA PHE A 85 -15.12 -13.84 7.91
C PHE A 85 -15.86 -13.78 9.25
N ALA A 86 -17.03 -13.13 9.31
CA ALA A 86 -17.84 -13.05 10.51
C ALA A 86 -18.23 -14.44 11.08
N PHE A 87 -18.33 -15.45 10.23
CA PHE A 87 -18.73 -16.81 10.58
C PHE A 87 -17.59 -17.83 10.58
N ALA A 88 -16.44 -17.45 10.05
CA ALA A 88 -15.34 -18.38 9.78
C ALA A 88 -14.25 -18.41 10.88
N ALA A 89 -14.25 -17.48 11.83
CA ALA A 89 -13.13 -17.28 12.74
C ALA A 89 -12.79 -18.51 13.61
N GLY A 90 -13.75 -19.40 13.89
CA GLY A 90 -13.49 -20.66 14.60
C GLY A 90 -12.83 -21.75 13.75
N GLN A 91 -12.65 -21.55 12.45
CA GLN A 91 -12.19 -22.56 11.49
C GLN A 91 -11.01 -22.06 10.65
N PRO A 92 -9.75 -22.40 10.98
CA PRO A 92 -8.58 -21.89 10.28
C PRO A 92 -8.57 -22.14 8.77
N VAL A 93 -9.09 -23.29 8.33
CA VAL A 93 -9.20 -23.63 6.90
C VAL A 93 -10.18 -22.69 6.18
N ALA A 94 -11.32 -22.38 6.81
CA ALA A 94 -12.31 -21.46 6.25
C ALA A 94 -11.77 -20.02 6.19
N VAL A 95 -11.05 -19.57 7.21
CA VAL A 95 -10.35 -18.29 7.23
C VAL A 95 -9.33 -18.21 6.08
N GLY A 96 -8.53 -19.28 5.90
CA GLY A 96 -7.55 -19.37 4.81
C GLY A 96 -8.24 -19.31 3.43
N ALA A 97 -9.29 -20.09 3.22
CA ALA A 97 -10.04 -20.10 1.96
C ALA A 97 -10.67 -18.72 1.65
N LEU A 98 -11.29 -18.09 2.65
CA LEU A 98 -11.85 -16.74 2.50
C LEU A 98 -10.75 -15.70 2.23
N SER A 99 -9.56 -15.83 2.83
CA SER A 99 -8.42 -14.94 2.56
C SER A 99 -7.95 -15.04 1.10
N LEU A 100 -7.96 -16.25 0.51
CA LEU A 100 -7.66 -16.45 -0.91
C LEU A 100 -8.72 -15.75 -1.80
N VAL A 101 -10.01 -15.98 -1.53
CA VAL A 101 -11.10 -15.34 -2.30
C VAL A 101 -11.06 -13.83 -2.16
N HIS A 102 -10.89 -13.33 -0.94
CA HIS A 102 -10.83 -11.89 -0.65
C HIS A 102 -9.63 -11.22 -1.34
N GLY A 103 -8.44 -11.85 -1.29
CA GLY A 103 -7.23 -11.36 -1.96
C GLY A 103 -7.41 -11.31 -3.48
N PHE A 104 -7.94 -12.37 -4.09
CA PHE A 104 -8.23 -12.42 -5.52
C PHE A 104 -9.25 -11.36 -5.94
N ALA A 105 -10.36 -11.27 -5.21
CA ALA A 105 -11.42 -10.32 -5.48
C ALA A 105 -10.92 -8.87 -5.37
N PHE A 106 -10.16 -8.53 -4.33
CA PHE A 106 -9.60 -7.20 -4.16
C PHE A 106 -8.59 -6.84 -5.26
N GLY A 107 -7.72 -7.79 -5.66
CA GLY A 107 -6.80 -7.61 -6.78
C GLY A 107 -7.53 -7.39 -8.11
N ALA A 108 -8.61 -8.15 -8.34
CA ALA A 108 -9.47 -7.99 -9.50
C ALA A 108 -10.15 -6.62 -9.55
N VAL A 109 -10.76 -6.22 -8.44
CA VAL A 109 -11.45 -4.93 -8.33
C VAL A 109 -10.48 -3.77 -8.56
N GLY A 110 -9.29 -3.82 -7.98
CA GLY A 110 -8.27 -2.78 -8.18
C GLY A 110 -7.82 -2.65 -9.63
N THR A 111 -7.57 -3.78 -10.30
CA THR A 111 -7.11 -3.82 -11.70
C THR A 111 -8.21 -3.39 -12.66
N LEU A 112 -9.40 -3.99 -12.54
CA LEU A 112 -10.54 -3.69 -13.43
C LEU A 112 -11.07 -2.27 -13.22
N GLY A 113 -11.15 -1.82 -11.96
CA GLY A 113 -11.62 -0.48 -11.63
C GLY A 113 -10.73 0.62 -12.18
N LEU A 114 -9.41 0.45 -12.08
CA LEU A 114 -8.43 1.37 -12.64
C LEU A 114 -8.52 1.42 -14.17
N ALA A 115 -8.53 0.26 -14.82
CA ALA A 115 -8.63 0.17 -16.28
C ALA A 115 -9.93 0.81 -16.79
N LEU A 116 -11.06 0.51 -16.16
CA LEU A 116 -12.35 1.08 -16.52
C LEU A 116 -12.40 2.61 -16.29
N ALA A 117 -11.75 3.12 -15.23
CA ALA A 117 -11.65 4.55 -14.99
C ALA A 117 -10.84 5.28 -16.09
N ILE A 118 -9.80 4.63 -16.63
CA ILE A 118 -9.03 5.16 -17.77
C ILE A 118 -9.89 5.20 -19.03
N ASP A 119 -10.60 4.10 -19.34
CA ASP A 119 -11.46 4.00 -20.53
C ASP A 119 -12.59 5.01 -20.50
N VAL A 120 -13.30 5.18 -19.38
CA VAL A 120 -14.40 6.14 -19.21
C VAL A 120 -13.93 7.58 -19.39
N THR A 121 -12.68 7.90 -19.07
CA THR A 121 -12.14 9.27 -19.17
C THR A 121 -11.53 9.57 -20.54
N GLY A 122 -11.39 8.57 -21.41
CA GLY A 122 -10.93 8.73 -22.79
C GLY A 122 -9.52 9.33 -22.93
N GLY A 123 -8.68 9.21 -21.94
CA GLY A 123 -7.26 9.61 -21.94
C GLY A 123 -6.99 11.14 -21.98
N ARG A 124 -7.93 11.98 -22.39
CA ARG A 124 -7.73 13.44 -22.59
C ARG A 124 -7.37 14.23 -21.33
N ARG A 125 -7.63 13.69 -20.12
CA ARG A 125 -7.31 14.29 -18.82
C ARG A 125 -6.82 13.23 -17.84
N ALA A 126 -6.09 12.24 -18.32
CA ALA A 126 -5.69 11.07 -17.56
C ALA A 126 -5.04 11.42 -16.20
N GLY A 127 -4.14 12.39 -16.16
CA GLY A 127 -3.47 12.81 -14.92
C GLY A 127 -4.45 13.33 -13.87
N ARG A 128 -5.40 14.21 -14.25
CA ARG A 128 -6.40 14.74 -13.33
C ARG A 128 -7.38 13.68 -12.85
N SER A 129 -7.80 12.80 -13.76
CA SER A 129 -8.71 11.70 -13.42
C SER A 129 -8.06 10.70 -12.48
N MET A 130 -6.78 10.37 -12.72
CA MET A 130 -6.00 9.52 -11.82
C MET A 130 -5.80 10.15 -10.44
N ALA A 131 -5.59 11.47 -10.36
CA ALA A 131 -5.49 12.17 -9.09
C ALA A 131 -6.80 12.04 -8.27
N TRP A 132 -7.96 12.25 -8.90
CA TRP A 132 -9.26 12.07 -8.24
C TRP A 132 -9.52 10.60 -7.84
N TYR A 133 -9.17 9.64 -8.71
CA TYR A 133 -9.31 8.22 -8.42
C TYR A 133 -8.45 7.81 -7.21
N THR A 134 -7.20 8.27 -7.18
CA THR A 134 -6.29 8.01 -6.05
C THR A 134 -6.73 8.71 -4.77
N ALA A 135 -7.30 9.92 -4.87
CA ALA A 135 -7.88 10.63 -3.74
C ALA A 135 -9.09 9.88 -3.17
N ALA A 136 -9.99 9.36 -4.02
CA ALA A 136 -11.13 8.54 -3.60
C ALA A 136 -10.68 7.27 -2.87
N ILE A 137 -9.65 6.57 -3.38
CA ILE A 137 -9.03 5.43 -2.71
C ILE A 137 -8.51 5.82 -1.31
N SER A 138 -7.76 6.92 -1.21
CA SER A 138 -7.18 7.37 0.06
C SER A 138 -8.24 7.78 1.07
N ALA A 139 -9.27 8.49 0.61
CA ALA A 139 -10.42 8.87 1.44
C ALA A 139 -11.17 7.62 1.95
N GLY A 140 -11.38 6.63 1.09
CA GLY A 140 -12.02 5.37 1.46
C GLY A 140 -11.23 4.63 2.55
N TYR A 141 -9.93 4.51 2.43
CA TYR A 141 -9.10 3.91 3.49
C TYR A 141 -9.20 4.64 4.83
N ALA A 142 -9.17 5.97 4.81
CA ALA A 142 -9.29 6.77 6.02
C ALA A 142 -10.68 6.60 6.66
N LEU A 143 -11.75 6.70 5.86
CA LEU A 143 -13.13 6.48 6.31
C LEU A 143 -13.30 5.05 6.84
N GLY A 144 -12.81 4.05 6.13
CA GLY A 144 -12.90 2.64 6.52
C GLY A 144 -12.21 2.36 7.85
N SER A 145 -11.09 3.01 8.10
CA SER A 145 -10.38 2.88 9.38
C SER A 145 -11.21 3.46 10.54
N ILE A 146 -11.79 4.66 10.37
CA ILE A 146 -12.63 5.29 11.40
C ILE A 146 -13.92 4.47 11.61
N VAL A 147 -14.63 4.21 10.52
CA VAL A 147 -15.92 3.49 10.57
C VAL A 147 -15.73 2.08 11.13
N GLY A 148 -14.68 1.36 10.68
CA GLY A 148 -14.40 0.00 11.13
C GLY A 148 -14.11 -0.09 12.60
N GLY A 149 -13.26 0.79 13.13
CA GLY A 149 -12.96 0.83 14.56
C GLY A 149 -14.19 1.20 15.39
N SER A 150 -14.92 2.25 14.98
CA SER A 150 -16.11 2.72 15.72
C SER A 150 -17.25 1.69 15.71
N LEU A 151 -17.53 1.06 14.57
CA LEU A 151 -18.55 0.01 14.49
C LEU A 151 -18.15 -1.22 15.31
N ALA A 152 -16.87 -1.61 15.28
CA ALA A 152 -16.41 -2.76 16.06
C ALA A 152 -16.60 -2.57 17.56
N ASP A 153 -16.40 -1.35 18.07
CA ASP A 153 -16.63 -1.04 19.47
C ASP A 153 -18.12 -0.99 19.86
N VAL A 154 -19.02 -0.64 18.91
CA VAL A 154 -20.47 -0.50 19.19
C VAL A 154 -21.25 -1.79 18.97
N ILE A 155 -21.06 -2.45 17.83
CA ILE A 155 -21.83 -3.64 17.41
C ILE A 155 -21.02 -4.93 17.42
N GLY A 156 -19.74 -4.85 17.78
CA GLY A 156 -18.80 -5.97 17.75
C GLY A 156 -18.22 -6.28 16.36
N ILE A 157 -17.08 -6.97 16.36
CA ILE A 157 -16.31 -7.25 15.13
C ILE A 157 -17.11 -8.11 14.11
N PRO A 158 -17.78 -9.22 14.51
CA PRO A 158 -18.53 -10.04 13.55
C PRO A 158 -19.61 -9.25 12.80
N ALA A 159 -20.41 -8.47 13.54
CA ALA A 159 -21.46 -7.64 12.94
C ALA A 159 -20.88 -6.56 12.02
N THR A 160 -19.74 -5.98 12.38
CA THR A 160 -19.01 -4.99 11.56
C THR A 160 -18.55 -5.61 10.24
N LEU A 161 -17.94 -6.80 10.27
CA LEU A 161 -17.52 -7.52 9.05
C LEU A 161 -18.72 -7.87 8.17
N GLY A 162 -19.81 -8.33 8.77
CA GLY A 162 -21.05 -8.62 8.06
C GLY A 162 -21.63 -7.39 7.36
N ALA A 163 -21.77 -6.28 8.09
CA ALA A 163 -22.36 -5.05 7.58
C ALA A 163 -21.48 -4.41 6.48
N VAL A 164 -20.16 -4.33 6.70
CA VAL A 164 -19.24 -3.68 5.76
C VAL A 164 -19.06 -4.52 4.48
N GLY A 165 -19.22 -5.85 4.55
CA GLY A 165 -19.24 -6.70 3.36
C GLY A 165 -20.43 -6.44 2.42
N LEU A 166 -21.52 -5.83 2.88
CA LEU A 166 -22.62 -5.42 2.03
C LEU A 166 -22.27 -4.22 1.14
N VAL A 167 -21.29 -3.42 1.52
CA VAL A 167 -20.88 -2.21 0.77
C VAL A 167 -20.38 -2.54 -0.64
N PRO A 168 -19.45 -3.50 -0.86
CA PRO A 168 -19.07 -3.92 -2.21
C PRO A 168 -20.21 -4.55 -2.99
N VAL A 169 -21.13 -5.26 -2.33
CA VAL A 169 -22.32 -5.84 -3.00
C VAL A 169 -23.22 -4.71 -3.54
N ALA A 170 -23.48 -3.68 -2.75
CA ALA A 170 -24.21 -2.50 -3.20
C ALA A 170 -23.48 -1.77 -4.32
N ALA A 171 -22.14 -1.66 -4.23
CA ALA A 171 -21.30 -1.08 -5.28
C ALA A 171 -21.37 -1.88 -6.60
N ALA A 172 -21.55 -3.21 -6.53
CA ALA A 172 -21.75 -4.04 -7.71
C ALA A 172 -23.05 -3.68 -8.46
N ALA A 173 -24.14 -3.43 -7.72
CA ALA A 173 -25.37 -2.93 -8.33
C ALA A 173 -25.16 -1.57 -9.01
N ALA A 174 -24.45 -0.65 -8.37
CA ALA A 174 -24.14 0.66 -8.96
C ALA A 174 -23.28 0.55 -10.25
N ILE A 175 -22.30 -0.36 -10.31
CA ILE A 175 -21.51 -0.59 -11.52
C ILE A 175 -22.37 -1.13 -12.68
N LEU A 176 -23.36 -1.94 -12.39
CA LEU A 176 -24.24 -2.48 -13.43
C LEU A 176 -25.12 -1.41 -14.09
N THR A 177 -25.34 -0.27 -13.45
CA THR A 177 -26.09 0.86 -14.04
C THR A 177 -25.26 1.70 -15.05
N LEU A 178 -23.93 1.51 -15.08
CA LEU A 178 -23.08 2.25 -16.03
C LEU A 178 -23.44 1.87 -17.49
N PRO A 179 -23.39 2.84 -18.42
CA PRO A 179 -23.50 2.53 -19.84
C PRO A 179 -22.39 1.61 -20.30
N ALA A 180 -22.58 0.95 -21.43
CA ALA A 180 -21.52 0.15 -22.06
C ALA A 180 -20.34 1.07 -22.41
N VAL A 181 -19.14 0.66 -22.07
CA VAL A 181 -17.89 1.41 -22.36
C VAL A 181 -17.25 0.73 -23.58
N GLU A 182 -17.17 1.48 -24.66
CA GLU A 182 -16.35 1.09 -25.82
C GLU A 182 -14.91 1.47 -25.49
N GLY A 183 -14.09 0.51 -25.15
CA GLY A 183 -12.66 0.71 -24.89
C GLY A 183 -11.83 0.41 -26.13
N ALA A 184 -10.75 1.17 -26.34
CA ALA A 184 -9.72 0.79 -27.28
C ALA A 184 -9.06 -0.51 -26.79
N PRO A 185 -8.73 -1.49 -27.67
CA PRO A 185 -7.95 -2.64 -27.26
C PRO A 185 -6.66 -2.15 -26.61
N LEU A 186 -6.40 -2.57 -25.37
CA LEU A 186 -5.08 -2.36 -24.77
C LEU A 186 -4.07 -3.06 -25.69
N ALA A 187 -3.11 -2.29 -26.22
CA ALA A 187 -1.98 -2.87 -26.92
C ALA A 187 -1.37 -3.92 -25.98
N PRO A 188 -1.11 -5.16 -26.46
CA PRO A 188 -0.51 -6.17 -25.64
C PRO A 188 0.81 -5.58 -25.14
N ASP A 189 0.90 -5.36 -23.83
CA ASP A 189 2.15 -5.04 -23.19
C ASP A 189 3.11 -6.16 -23.57
N ARG A 190 4.19 -5.83 -24.28
CA ARG A 190 5.20 -6.81 -24.67
C ARG A 190 5.84 -7.25 -23.37
N GLY A 191 5.17 -8.26 -22.76
CA GLY A 191 5.44 -8.73 -21.43
C GLY A 191 6.93 -8.94 -21.22
N THR A 192 7.49 -8.16 -20.38
CA THR A 192 8.73 -8.49 -19.69
C THR A 192 8.43 -9.73 -18.84
N GLY A 193 8.55 -10.91 -19.46
CA GLY A 193 8.38 -12.17 -18.74
C GLY A 193 9.34 -12.19 -17.55
N LEU A 194 9.01 -12.96 -16.51
CA LEU A 194 9.82 -13.12 -15.29
C LEU A 194 11.31 -13.37 -15.61
N ARG A 195 11.62 -14.06 -16.70
CA ARG A 195 13.00 -14.23 -17.19
C ARG A 195 13.66 -12.92 -17.61
N ALA A 196 12.93 -12.01 -18.26
CA ALA A 196 13.46 -10.69 -18.63
C ALA A 196 13.70 -9.82 -17.39
N LEU A 197 12.85 -9.92 -16.37
CA LEU A 197 13.06 -9.28 -15.06
C LEU A 197 14.32 -9.80 -14.36
N LEU A 198 14.54 -11.11 -14.36
CA LEU A 198 15.72 -11.73 -13.73
C LEU A 198 17.02 -11.41 -14.46
N THR A 199 17.02 -11.39 -15.79
CA THR A 199 18.23 -11.08 -16.59
C THR A 199 18.50 -9.58 -16.72
N ALA A 200 17.49 -8.74 -16.66
CA ALA A 200 17.64 -7.29 -16.68
C ALA A 200 18.01 -6.71 -15.31
N GLY A 201 17.73 -7.43 -14.22
CA GLY A 201 18.02 -6.99 -12.87
C GLY A 201 19.49 -6.63 -12.63
N SER A 202 20.43 -7.38 -13.25
CA SER A 202 21.87 -7.09 -13.15
C SER A 202 22.31 -5.83 -13.94
N ARG A 203 21.47 -5.32 -14.85
CA ARG A 203 21.73 -4.13 -15.67
C ARG A 203 21.05 -2.88 -15.16
N LEU A 204 20.22 -2.99 -14.11
CA LEU A 204 19.52 -1.86 -13.53
C LEU A 204 20.48 -0.94 -12.78
N ASP A 205 20.19 0.36 -12.84
CA ASP A 205 20.90 1.37 -12.06
C ASP A 205 20.74 1.09 -10.54
N GLY A 206 21.82 1.30 -9.78
CA GLY A 206 21.78 1.16 -8.32
C GLY A 206 20.72 2.04 -7.64
N ARG A 207 20.29 3.14 -8.28
CA ARG A 207 19.21 4.01 -7.81
C ARG A 207 17.85 3.30 -7.82
N VAL A 208 17.60 2.39 -8.78
CA VAL A 208 16.36 1.60 -8.83
C VAL A 208 16.30 0.63 -7.65
N TRP A 209 17.43 -0.02 -7.36
CA TRP A 209 17.53 -0.90 -6.19
C TRP A 209 17.38 -0.15 -4.86
N LEU A 210 17.92 1.06 -4.77
CA LEU A 210 17.73 1.90 -3.59
C LEU A 210 16.25 2.30 -3.45
N ALA A 211 15.60 2.72 -4.54
CA ALA A 211 14.15 3.04 -4.52
C ALA A 211 13.31 1.82 -4.15
N PHE A 212 13.63 0.63 -4.68
CA PHE A 212 13.01 -0.64 -4.31
C PHE A 212 13.14 -0.92 -2.80
N VAL A 213 14.34 -0.80 -2.25
CA VAL A 213 14.60 -1.09 -0.83
C VAL A 213 13.93 -0.07 0.08
N ILE A 214 13.84 1.20 -0.33
CA ILE A 214 13.11 2.24 0.42
C ILE A 214 11.62 1.86 0.53
N VAL A 215 10.98 1.47 -0.56
CA VAL A 215 9.55 1.12 -0.52
C VAL A 215 9.30 -0.23 0.14
N LEU A 216 10.23 -1.17 0.01
CA LEU A 216 10.22 -2.43 0.75
C LEU A 216 10.29 -2.17 2.26
N TYR A 217 11.29 -1.40 2.71
CA TYR A 217 11.43 -0.96 4.10
C TYR A 217 10.14 -0.33 4.62
N LEU A 218 9.62 0.65 3.85
CA LEU A 218 8.43 1.39 4.23
C LEU A 218 7.21 0.47 4.41
N ASN A 219 6.98 -0.46 3.48
CA ASN A 219 5.81 -1.34 3.55
C ASN A 219 5.98 -2.45 4.58
N VAL A 220 7.16 -3.05 4.72
CA VAL A 220 7.42 -4.01 5.81
C VAL A 220 7.09 -3.38 7.16
N LEU A 221 7.60 -2.19 7.42
CA LEU A 221 7.35 -1.48 8.67
C LEU A 221 5.87 -1.09 8.83
N SER A 222 5.30 -0.45 7.80
CA SER A 222 3.92 0.04 7.84
C SER A 222 2.90 -1.08 7.97
N ASP A 223 3.05 -2.17 7.21
CA ASP A 223 2.07 -3.25 7.16
C ASP A 223 2.19 -4.17 8.40
N SER A 224 3.39 -4.28 9.01
CA SER A 224 3.53 -4.87 10.35
C SER A 224 2.77 -4.07 11.40
N ILE A 225 2.93 -2.73 11.42
CA ILE A 225 2.21 -1.86 12.35
C ILE A 225 0.70 -1.93 12.08
N ASP A 226 0.28 -1.83 10.82
CA ASP A 226 -1.12 -1.84 10.44
C ASP A 226 -1.84 -3.16 10.78
N THR A 227 -1.11 -4.28 10.79
CA THR A 227 -1.64 -5.59 11.17
C THR A 227 -1.68 -5.78 12.69
N PHE A 228 -0.61 -5.43 13.39
CA PHE A 228 -0.46 -5.81 14.79
C PHE A 228 -0.78 -4.71 15.80
N PHE A 229 -0.81 -3.44 15.41
CA PHE A 229 -1.23 -2.38 16.32
C PHE A 229 -2.70 -2.51 16.73
N PRO A 230 -3.66 -2.89 15.86
CA PRO A 230 -5.03 -3.19 16.28
C PRO A 230 -5.15 -4.38 17.26
N VAL A 231 -4.20 -5.33 17.21
CA VAL A 231 -4.14 -6.46 18.17
C VAL A 231 -3.53 -6.02 19.50
N PHE A 232 -2.52 -5.15 19.45
CA PHE A 232 -1.82 -4.63 20.62
C PHE A 232 -2.64 -3.60 21.40
N ALA A 233 -3.31 -2.69 20.70
CA ALA A 233 -4.00 -1.54 21.30
C ALA A 233 -5.02 -1.93 22.39
N PRO A 234 -5.89 -2.94 22.23
CA PRO A 234 -6.79 -3.38 23.30
C PRO A 234 -6.07 -3.91 24.53
N THR A 235 -4.87 -4.48 24.41
CA THR A 235 -4.09 -4.99 25.54
C THR A 235 -3.56 -3.87 26.45
N ILE A 236 -3.51 -2.64 25.92
CA ILE A 236 -3.09 -1.43 26.65
C ILE A 236 -4.26 -0.46 26.90
N GLY A 237 -5.51 -0.94 26.77
CA GLY A 237 -6.72 -0.17 27.07
C GLY A 237 -7.15 0.83 26.00
N ILE A 238 -6.65 0.72 24.77
CA ILE A 238 -7.02 1.58 23.64
C ILE A 238 -8.07 0.86 22.78
N SER A 239 -9.21 1.52 22.54
CA SER A 239 -10.31 0.97 21.76
C SER A 239 -9.99 0.93 20.25
N LEU A 240 -10.71 0.09 19.48
CA LEU A 240 -10.55 0.00 18.03
C LEU A 240 -10.99 1.29 17.31
N ALA A 241 -11.93 2.05 17.87
CA ALA A 241 -12.29 3.38 17.36
C ALA A 241 -11.09 4.33 17.35
N VAL A 242 -10.34 4.34 18.45
CA VAL A 242 -9.12 5.14 18.57
C VAL A 242 -8.03 4.65 17.59
N VAL A 243 -7.86 3.35 17.46
CA VAL A 243 -6.94 2.76 16.44
C VAL A 243 -7.34 3.23 15.05
N GLY A 244 -8.63 3.22 14.74
CA GLY A 244 -9.16 3.71 13.47
C GLY A 244 -8.83 5.18 13.21
N LEU A 245 -9.00 6.03 14.24
CA LEU A 245 -8.64 7.45 14.18
C LEU A 245 -7.13 7.65 13.97
N LEU A 246 -6.28 6.96 14.70
CA LEU A 246 -4.83 7.02 14.54
C LEU A 246 -4.38 6.61 13.13
N ARG A 247 -4.97 5.55 12.56
CA ARG A 247 -4.71 5.16 11.15
C ARG A 247 -5.21 6.19 10.15
N ALA A 248 -6.35 6.83 10.42
CA ALA A 248 -6.84 7.92 9.58
C ALA A 248 -5.91 9.14 9.62
N LEU A 249 -5.37 9.50 10.79
CA LEU A 249 -4.34 10.53 10.93
C LEU A 249 -3.09 10.19 10.12
N LYS A 250 -2.60 8.95 10.20
CA LYS A 250 -1.47 8.46 9.38
C LYS A 250 -1.76 8.61 7.89
N SER A 251 -2.93 8.20 7.44
CA SER A 251 -3.32 8.26 6.03
C SER A 251 -3.49 9.69 5.53
N GLY A 252 -4.11 10.55 6.34
CA GLY A 252 -4.29 11.98 6.06
C GLY A 252 -2.95 12.72 5.97
N SER A 253 -2.03 12.45 6.89
CA SER A 253 -0.69 13.03 6.88
C SER A 253 0.11 12.61 5.64
N ALA A 254 0.01 11.35 5.23
CA ALA A 254 0.62 10.86 4.00
C ALA A 254 0.04 11.53 2.75
N LEU A 255 -1.28 11.75 2.72
CA LEU A 255 -1.95 12.45 1.63
C LEU A 255 -1.55 13.92 1.58
N PHE A 256 -1.48 14.60 2.73
CA PHE A 256 -1.05 15.99 2.83
C PHE A 256 0.33 16.19 2.19
N ILE A 257 1.31 15.35 2.48
CA ILE A 257 2.64 15.42 1.86
C ILE A 257 2.58 15.20 0.34
N ARG A 258 1.75 14.28 -0.15
CA ARG A 258 1.62 14.05 -1.59
C ARG A 258 1.00 15.22 -2.36
N SER A 259 0.08 15.94 -1.73
CA SER A 259 -0.59 17.08 -2.37
C SER A 259 0.18 18.39 -2.24
N SER A 260 0.86 18.63 -1.11
CA SER A 260 1.50 19.91 -0.81
C SER A 260 3.04 19.81 -0.78
N GLY A 261 3.58 18.61 -0.56
CA GLY A 261 5.01 18.41 -0.30
C GLY A 261 5.88 18.43 -1.55
N MET A 262 5.32 18.31 -2.77
CA MET A 262 6.14 18.43 -4.00
C MET A 262 6.83 19.80 -4.07
N LEU A 263 6.15 20.88 -3.68
CA LEU A 263 6.74 22.22 -3.62
C LEU A 263 7.87 22.33 -2.56
N LEU A 264 7.74 21.61 -1.44
CA LEU A 264 8.77 21.59 -0.40
C LEU A 264 9.99 20.74 -0.81
N LEU A 265 9.77 19.66 -1.57
CA LEU A 265 10.85 18.79 -2.05
C LEU A 265 11.70 19.44 -3.15
N GLU A 266 11.20 20.45 -3.85
CA GLU A 266 11.97 21.24 -4.83
C GLU A 266 13.00 22.15 -4.14
N LEU A 267 12.75 22.54 -2.88
CA LEU A 267 13.60 23.47 -2.12
C LEU A 267 14.70 22.80 -1.28
N VAL A 268 14.61 21.47 -1.08
CA VAL A 268 15.50 20.74 -0.18
C VAL A 268 16.12 19.53 -0.91
N ASP A 269 17.37 19.20 -0.59
CA ASP A 269 18.00 17.97 -1.12
C ASP A 269 17.17 16.74 -0.74
N HIS A 270 16.49 16.15 -1.74
CA HIS A 270 15.59 15.02 -1.58
C HIS A 270 16.26 13.80 -0.91
N ARG A 271 17.60 13.72 -0.94
CA ARG A 271 18.35 12.63 -0.31
C ARG A 271 18.42 12.78 1.20
N LEU A 272 18.68 14.00 1.68
CA LEU A 272 18.69 14.30 3.11
C LEU A 272 17.29 14.12 3.68
N VAL A 273 16.26 14.56 2.93
CA VAL A 273 14.86 14.37 3.32
C VAL A 273 14.51 12.89 3.38
N THR A 274 14.97 12.08 2.42
CA THR A 274 14.77 10.62 2.44
C THR A 274 15.44 9.97 3.64
N LEU A 275 16.72 10.31 3.92
CA LEU A 275 17.45 9.79 5.08
C LEU A 275 16.73 10.15 6.39
N ALA A 276 16.37 11.42 6.55
CA ALA A 276 15.63 11.89 7.74
C ALA A 276 14.29 11.15 7.89
N ALA A 277 13.56 10.94 6.78
CA ALA A 277 12.28 10.23 6.80
C ALA A 277 12.44 8.75 7.17
N VAL A 278 13.48 8.04 6.67
CA VAL A 278 13.77 6.65 7.06
C VAL A 278 14.05 6.56 8.56
N LEU A 279 14.92 7.42 9.07
CA LEU A 279 15.26 7.43 10.49
C LEU A 279 14.05 7.80 11.36
N ALA A 280 13.29 8.83 10.97
CA ALA A 280 12.09 9.24 11.70
C ALA A 280 11.03 8.14 11.73
N ALA A 281 10.83 7.40 10.63
CA ALA A 281 9.90 6.27 10.59
C ALA A 281 10.33 5.14 11.54
N ALA A 282 11.63 4.80 11.56
CA ALA A 282 12.16 3.79 12.48
C ALA A 282 11.99 4.21 13.94
N VAL A 283 12.37 5.45 14.28
CA VAL A 283 12.22 5.98 15.65
C VAL A 283 10.74 6.02 16.06
N ALA A 284 9.85 6.51 15.20
CA ALA A 284 8.41 6.54 15.46
C ALA A 284 7.85 5.13 15.74
N ALA A 285 8.26 4.13 14.97
CA ALA A 285 7.85 2.73 15.20
C ALA A 285 8.41 2.16 16.50
N MET A 286 9.65 2.47 16.86
CA MET A 286 10.28 2.04 18.13
C MET A 286 9.61 2.68 19.35
N LEU A 287 9.04 3.86 19.21
CA LEU A 287 8.35 4.57 20.30
C LEU A 287 6.91 4.09 20.52
N LEU A 288 6.31 3.38 19.55
CA LEU A 288 4.91 2.92 19.62
C LEU A 288 4.56 2.18 20.92
N PRO A 289 5.34 1.18 21.39
CA PRO A 289 4.98 0.40 22.57
C PRO A 289 5.28 1.11 23.90
N LEU A 290 5.96 2.27 23.84
CA LEU A 290 6.44 2.96 25.06
C LEU A 290 5.40 3.90 25.68
N SER A 291 4.25 4.12 25.03
CA SER A 291 3.23 5.02 25.52
C SER A 291 1.83 4.51 25.23
N THR A 292 0.95 4.70 26.21
CA THR A 292 -0.50 4.48 26.08
C THR A 292 -1.26 5.80 25.90
N SER A 293 -0.57 6.94 26.01
CA SER A 293 -1.17 8.27 25.88
C SER A 293 -1.45 8.62 24.43
N LEU A 294 -2.68 9.03 24.15
CA LEU A 294 -3.09 9.51 22.82
C LEU A 294 -2.34 10.77 22.37
N LEU A 295 -1.91 11.60 23.34
CA LEU A 295 -1.10 12.80 23.09
C LEU A 295 0.29 12.44 22.54
N VAL A 296 0.78 11.23 22.79
CA VAL A 296 2.05 10.71 22.27
C VAL A 296 1.82 9.88 21.02
N LEU A 297 0.82 8.99 21.00
CA LEU A 297 0.51 8.13 19.87
C LEU A 297 0.04 8.93 18.64
N GLY A 298 -0.74 10.00 18.84
CA GLY A 298 -1.20 10.86 17.73
C GLY A 298 -0.04 11.42 16.91
N PRO A 299 0.92 12.16 17.51
CA PRO A 299 2.13 12.60 16.84
C PRO A 299 2.95 11.47 16.18
N ILE A 300 3.09 10.30 16.85
CA ILE A 300 3.79 9.15 16.25
C ILE A 300 3.11 8.72 14.95
N PHE A 301 1.78 8.57 14.93
CA PHE A 301 1.05 8.18 13.71
C PHE A 301 1.10 9.27 12.63
N VAL A 302 1.12 10.55 13.00
CA VAL A 302 1.35 11.65 12.07
C VAL A 302 2.75 11.54 11.44
N VAL A 303 3.79 11.32 12.23
CA VAL A 303 5.17 11.13 11.72
C VAL A 303 5.24 9.91 10.79
N LEU A 304 4.64 8.77 11.17
CA LEU A 304 4.57 7.59 10.30
C LEU A 304 3.85 7.88 8.97
N GLY A 305 2.83 8.74 9.00
CA GLY A 305 2.14 9.19 7.79
C GLY A 305 2.98 10.12 6.91
N LEU A 306 3.56 11.16 7.52
CA LEU A 306 4.43 12.10 6.81
C LEU A 306 5.61 11.38 6.15
N THR A 307 6.31 10.52 6.89
CA THR A 307 7.44 9.72 6.37
C THR A 307 7.00 8.79 5.25
N ARG A 308 5.82 8.16 5.35
CA ARG A 308 5.25 7.35 4.26
C ARG A 308 5.00 8.19 3.01
N GLY A 309 4.48 9.40 3.15
CA GLY A 309 4.27 10.34 2.04
C GLY A 309 5.59 10.71 1.37
N VAL A 310 6.56 11.14 2.16
CA VAL A 310 7.90 11.55 1.71
C VAL A 310 8.61 10.40 0.99
N LEU A 311 8.75 9.24 1.62
CA LEU A 311 9.49 8.10 1.07
C LEU A 311 8.90 7.60 -0.26
N ARG A 312 7.57 7.61 -0.39
CA ARG A 312 6.92 7.29 -1.67
C ARG A 312 7.17 8.35 -2.74
N ALA A 313 7.13 9.64 -2.38
CA ALA A 313 7.37 10.72 -3.33
C ALA A 313 8.82 10.75 -3.82
N THR A 314 9.79 10.68 -2.91
CA THR A 314 11.22 10.70 -3.26
C THR A 314 11.65 9.47 -4.06
N SER A 315 11.14 8.27 -3.71
CA SER A 315 11.42 7.05 -4.47
C SER A 315 10.83 7.09 -5.88
N ALA A 316 9.60 7.61 -6.02
CA ALA A 316 8.96 7.78 -7.32
C ALA A 316 9.69 8.83 -8.18
N ALA A 317 10.16 9.93 -7.58
CA ALA A 317 10.97 10.95 -8.25
C ALA A 317 12.27 10.34 -8.80
N THR A 318 12.94 9.49 -8.03
CA THR A 318 14.15 8.77 -8.49
C THR A 318 13.89 7.93 -9.75
N ILE A 319 12.74 7.27 -9.84
CA ILE A 319 12.36 6.52 -11.05
C ILE A 319 12.04 7.45 -12.22
N ALA A 320 11.39 8.60 -11.95
CA ALA A 320 11.09 9.59 -12.98
C ALA A 320 12.35 10.26 -13.57
N GLU A 321 13.38 10.50 -12.76
CA GLU A 321 14.68 11.02 -13.23
C GLU A 321 15.34 10.10 -14.26
N LEU A 322 15.23 8.78 -14.10
CA LEU A 322 15.77 7.80 -15.05
C LEU A 322 15.13 7.92 -16.45
N ARG A 323 13.86 8.37 -16.52
CA ARG A 323 13.17 8.64 -17.77
C ARG A 323 13.85 9.77 -18.54
N ASN A 324 14.25 10.83 -17.85
CA ASN A 324 14.92 11.98 -18.46
C ASN A 324 16.32 11.61 -18.98
N GLU A 325 16.92 10.54 -18.43
CA GLU A 325 18.19 9.98 -18.88
C GLU A 325 18.06 8.96 -20.01
N GLY A 326 16.85 8.77 -20.57
CA GLY A 326 16.60 7.83 -21.70
C GLY A 326 16.66 6.34 -21.31
N ARG A 327 16.55 6.01 -20.01
CA ARG A 327 16.59 4.63 -19.51
C ARG A 327 15.21 3.94 -19.55
N ASP A 328 15.20 2.62 -19.49
CA ASP A 328 13.96 1.82 -19.46
C ASP A 328 13.21 2.03 -18.15
N VAL A 329 12.18 2.89 -18.21
CA VAL A 329 11.32 3.23 -17.08
C VAL A 329 10.32 2.12 -16.78
N GLY A 330 9.95 1.32 -17.75
CA GLY A 330 8.98 0.23 -17.57
C GLY A 330 9.51 -0.81 -16.59
N LEU A 331 10.73 -1.29 -16.81
CA LEU A 331 11.39 -2.22 -15.92
C LEU A 331 11.67 -1.61 -14.55
N ALA A 332 12.18 -0.36 -14.51
CA ALA A 332 12.45 0.33 -13.25
C ALA A 332 11.18 0.51 -12.38
N SER A 333 10.06 0.90 -13.02
CA SER A 333 8.76 1.00 -12.35
C SER A 333 8.23 -0.36 -11.88
N GLY A 334 8.44 -1.41 -12.67
CA GLY A 334 8.09 -2.78 -12.29
C GLY A 334 8.81 -3.23 -11.03
N VAL A 335 10.13 -3.04 -10.96
CA VAL A 335 10.94 -3.36 -9.78
C VAL A 335 10.52 -2.53 -8.57
N TYR A 336 10.31 -1.23 -8.75
CA TYR A 336 9.82 -0.35 -7.69
C TYR A 336 8.48 -0.83 -7.10
N ASN A 337 7.49 -1.13 -7.95
CA ASN A 337 6.18 -1.61 -7.50
C ASN A 337 6.26 -2.99 -6.84
N SER A 338 7.16 -3.87 -7.31
CA SER A 338 7.40 -5.16 -6.64
C SER A 338 7.88 -4.97 -5.19
N GLY A 339 8.65 -3.92 -4.91
CA GLY A 339 9.05 -3.59 -3.53
C GLY A 339 7.87 -3.27 -2.62
N LEU A 340 6.84 -2.57 -3.14
CA LEU A 340 5.61 -2.29 -2.41
C LEU A 340 4.85 -3.59 -2.07
N ASP A 341 4.66 -4.44 -3.06
CA ASP A 341 3.87 -5.67 -2.91
C ASP A 341 4.60 -6.72 -2.04
N ILE A 342 5.91 -6.88 -2.24
CA ILE A 342 6.75 -7.77 -1.41
C ILE A 342 6.78 -7.29 0.04
N GLY A 343 6.86 -5.98 0.28
CA GLY A 343 6.79 -5.41 1.62
C GLY A 343 5.46 -5.71 2.32
N ALA A 344 4.35 -5.62 1.60
CA ALA A 344 3.03 -5.95 2.11
C ALA A 344 2.86 -7.46 2.43
N ILE A 345 3.62 -8.31 1.76
CA ILE A 345 3.67 -9.76 2.04
C ILE A 345 4.57 -10.05 3.26
N ILE A 346 5.79 -9.50 3.25
CA ILE A 346 6.79 -9.79 4.29
C ILE A 346 6.41 -9.15 5.62
N GLY A 347 5.85 -7.93 5.62
CA GLY A 347 5.58 -7.17 6.84
C GLY A 347 4.75 -7.93 7.87
N PRO A 348 3.53 -8.37 7.54
CA PRO A 348 2.70 -9.10 8.49
C PRO A 348 3.30 -10.46 8.90
N ALA A 349 3.90 -11.21 7.96
CA ALA A 349 4.54 -12.50 8.25
C ALA A 349 5.71 -12.33 9.22
N LEU A 350 6.62 -11.38 8.95
CA LEU A 350 7.75 -11.05 9.80
C LEU A 350 7.28 -10.53 11.16
N GLY A 351 6.32 -9.61 11.16
CA GLY A 351 5.72 -9.07 12.38
C GLY A 351 5.16 -10.16 13.27
N GLY A 352 4.39 -11.09 12.72
CA GLY A 352 3.83 -12.22 13.45
C GLY A 352 4.88 -13.17 14.01
N ALA A 353 5.90 -13.52 13.20
CA ALA A 353 7.01 -14.37 13.62
C ALA A 353 7.83 -13.71 14.74
N VAL A 354 8.17 -12.44 14.61
CA VAL A 354 8.90 -11.68 15.63
C VAL A 354 8.07 -11.55 16.90
N ALA A 355 6.78 -11.22 16.76
CA ALA A 355 5.88 -11.05 17.91
C ALA A 355 5.73 -12.34 18.73
N SER A 356 5.83 -13.51 18.11
CA SER A 356 5.78 -14.80 18.85
C SER A 356 7.03 -15.07 19.69
N ILE A 357 8.16 -14.44 19.37
CA ILE A 357 9.44 -14.63 20.07
C ILE A 357 9.62 -13.57 21.17
N VAL A 358 9.42 -12.30 20.84
CA VAL A 358 9.73 -11.17 21.75
C VAL A 358 8.49 -10.52 22.35
N GLY A 359 7.29 -10.97 22.00
CA GLY A 359 6.03 -10.35 22.37
C GLY A 359 5.63 -9.20 21.43
N ILE A 360 4.32 -8.92 21.40
CA ILE A 360 3.74 -7.96 20.43
C ILE A 360 4.25 -6.52 20.65
N GLY A 361 4.50 -6.10 21.88
CA GLY A 361 5.04 -4.76 22.16
C GLY A 361 6.44 -4.56 21.59
N HIS A 362 7.37 -5.48 21.88
CA HIS A 362 8.75 -5.40 21.38
C HIS A 362 8.87 -5.68 19.88
N MET A 363 7.88 -6.34 19.28
CA MET A 363 7.85 -6.62 17.83
C MET A 363 8.04 -5.32 17.01
N PHE A 364 7.39 -4.21 17.39
CA PHE A 364 7.51 -2.95 16.66
C PHE A 364 8.96 -2.45 16.63
N GLN A 365 9.68 -2.57 17.75
CA GLN A 365 11.08 -2.17 17.87
C GLN A 365 12.01 -3.06 17.04
N VAL A 366 11.83 -4.38 17.13
CA VAL A 366 12.65 -5.36 16.42
C VAL A 366 12.43 -5.28 14.92
N VAL A 367 11.19 -5.19 14.46
CA VAL A 367 10.88 -5.04 13.02
C VAL A 367 11.44 -3.71 12.48
N ALA A 368 11.34 -2.62 13.25
CA ALA A 368 11.94 -1.35 12.86
C ALA A 368 13.45 -1.43 12.75
N ALA A 369 14.11 -2.09 13.72
CA ALA A 369 15.57 -2.30 13.71
C ALA A 369 16.02 -3.15 12.52
N ILE A 370 15.37 -4.31 12.30
CA ILE A 370 15.69 -5.21 11.16
C ILE A 370 15.52 -4.48 9.83
N SER A 371 14.40 -3.78 9.66
CA SER A 371 14.11 -3.04 8.43
C SER A 371 15.11 -1.90 8.19
N LEU A 372 15.48 -1.17 9.24
CA LEU A 372 16.49 -0.10 9.17
C LEU A 372 17.88 -0.66 8.83
N LEU A 373 18.29 -1.77 9.46
CA LEU A 373 19.58 -2.42 9.18
C LEU A 373 19.63 -2.96 7.75
N ALA A 374 18.55 -3.56 7.25
CA ALA A 374 18.46 -4.00 5.86
C ALA A 374 18.61 -2.83 4.88
N TRP A 375 17.92 -1.73 5.14
CA TRP A 375 18.05 -0.51 4.33
C TRP A 375 19.49 0.05 4.39
N LEU A 376 20.08 0.18 5.57
CA LEU A 376 21.47 0.64 5.76
C LEU A 376 22.46 -0.25 5.01
N GLY A 377 22.29 -1.58 5.08
CA GLY A 377 23.13 -2.53 4.37
C GLY A 377 23.18 -2.26 2.87
N VAL A 378 22.04 -1.99 2.24
CA VAL A 378 21.97 -1.65 0.82
C VAL A 378 22.48 -0.22 0.56
N ALA A 379 22.09 0.74 1.38
CA ALA A 379 22.52 2.14 1.23
C ALA A 379 24.04 2.29 1.31
N LEU A 380 24.71 1.49 2.12
CA LEU A 380 26.15 1.51 2.31
C LEU A 380 26.93 0.56 1.39
N SER A 381 26.26 -0.29 0.60
CA SER A 381 26.89 -1.34 -0.21
C SER A 381 27.80 -0.81 -1.33
N SER A 382 27.57 0.40 -1.85
CA SER A 382 28.38 0.99 -2.90
C SER A 382 28.53 2.52 -2.74
N PRO A 383 29.58 3.13 -3.33
CA PRO A 383 29.73 4.59 -3.32
C PRO A 383 28.56 5.32 -3.98
N ARG A 384 27.96 4.71 -5.02
CA ARG A 384 26.80 5.27 -5.74
C ARG A 384 25.54 5.26 -4.89
N THR A 385 25.25 4.13 -4.20
CA THR A 385 24.10 4.03 -3.29
C THR A 385 24.29 4.91 -2.07
N ARG A 386 25.51 5.02 -1.50
CA ARG A 386 25.81 5.96 -0.41
C ARG A 386 25.51 7.40 -0.78
N ALA A 387 25.96 7.85 -1.96
CA ALA A 387 25.66 9.20 -2.44
C ALA A 387 24.16 9.41 -2.70
N ALA A 388 23.46 8.41 -3.23
CA ALA A 388 22.02 8.47 -3.48
C ALA A 388 21.20 8.44 -2.19
N ALA A 389 21.67 7.77 -1.14
CA ALA A 389 21.04 7.73 0.18
C ALA A 389 21.36 8.94 1.09
N GLY A 390 22.15 9.91 0.62
CA GLY A 390 22.47 11.10 1.39
C GLY A 390 23.71 11.00 2.30
N PHE A 391 24.41 9.86 2.32
CA PHE A 391 25.61 9.67 3.17
C PHE A 391 26.90 10.27 2.60
N ALA A 392 26.92 10.72 1.33
CA ALA A 392 28.06 11.37 0.71
C ALA A 392 27.61 12.51 -0.21
N ARG A 393 28.36 13.63 -0.20
CA ARG A 393 28.16 14.69 -1.20
C ARG A 393 28.52 14.13 -2.59
N ARG A 394 27.70 14.41 -3.61
CA ARG A 394 28.14 14.25 -5.00
C ARG A 394 29.41 15.10 -5.15
N ARG A 395 30.54 14.50 -5.48
CA ARG A 395 31.60 15.24 -6.15
C ARG A 395 30.98 15.78 -7.42
N ASN A 396 30.94 17.12 -7.57
CA ASN A 396 30.54 17.73 -8.83
C ASN A 396 31.46 17.16 -9.91
N VAL A 397 30.96 16.20 -10.66
CA VAL A 397 31.58 15.82 -11.93
C VAL A 397 31.17 16.94 -12.86
N ILE A 398 32.06 17.93 -12.99
CA ILE A 398 31.98 18.96 -14.03
C ILE A 398 31.88 18.18 -15.35
N PRO A 399 30.80 18.37 -16.16
CA PRO A 399 30.72 17.74 -17.47
C PRO A 399 31.94 18.17 -18.27
N LEU A 400 32.69 17.21 -18.82
CA LEU A 400 33.87 17.43 -19.67
C LEU A 400 33.57 18.13 -21.02
N ASP A 401 32.36 18.63 -21.21
CA ASP A 401 31.89 19.18 -22.49
C ASP A 401 31.92 20.71 -22.57
N GLN A 402 32.62 21.40 -21.67
CA GLN A 402 32.84 22.86 -21.78
C GLN A 402 34.31 23.25 -22.03
N ARG A 403 35.18 22.33 -22.43
CA ARG A 403 36.59 22.67 -22.73
C ARG A 403 36.93 22.83 -24.20
N ASN A 404 35.95 22.75 -25.09
CA ASN A 404 36.20 22.89 -26.54
C ASN A 404 35.30 23.94 -27.21
N VAL A 405 35.21 25.14 -26.66
CA VAL A 405 34.72 26.30 -27.42
C VAL A 405 35.61 27.51 -27.01
N GLU A 406 36.85 27.45 -27.39
CA GLU A 406 37.74 28.62 -27.58
C GLU A 406 38.94 28.16 -28.45
N VAL A 407 38.78 28.18 -29.76
CA VAL A 407 39.77 28.59 -30.75
C VAL A 407 39.04 29.06 -32.01
#